data_efd9f827ec8eab62f21845d0be5e78db
#
_entry.id   efd9f827ec8eab62f21845d0be5e78db
#
_cell.length_a   1.000
_cell.length_b   1.000
_cell.length_c   1.000
_cell.angle_alpha   90.00
_cell.angle_beta   90.00
_cell.angle_gamma   90.00
#
_symmetry.space_group_name_H-M   'P 1'
#
loop_
_entity.id
_entity.type
_entity.pdbx_description
1 polymer ?
#
loop_
_entity_poly.entity_id
_entity_poly.type
_entity_poly.pdbx_seq_one_letter_code
_entity_poly.pdbx_strand_id
1 'polypeptide(L)'
;MRENYYDLSDDPYAGRPLYWDLTLEWDPNSYADEAYVEVMDSLYLPPEVWYNGEMKIDVNKLIYKYSWFDAEAASAERAKNPQSRDRLPFIKKEEIEIYPDTTVWIKDFNYSYNEPMHNDYFSHPAYQDYPVVGISWKQAVAFCNWRTHFKNSYQKSKGKPLVNNFRLPSEAEWEFAARGGRNLAPFPWGGPYARNQEGCVLANFKPMRGDYVEDANAYTAPVESYSPNDYGLYNMSGNVAEWTNTAFDETVY
;
A
#
# COMPACT_ATOMS: atom_id res chain seq x y z
N MET A 1 16.33 -7.47 3.50
CA MET A 1 17.11 -8.52 4.17
C MET A 1 18.17 -9.20 3.29
N ARG A 2 17.93 -9.48 1.99
CA ARG A 2 18.89 -10.23 1.16
C ARG A 2 20.27 -9.58 1.01
N GLU A 3 20.37 -8.28 0.81
CA GLU A 3 21.64 -7.61 0.48
C GLU A 3 22.51 -7.31 1.71
N ASN A 4 21.93 -7.08 2.88
CA ASN A 4 22.70 -6.79 4.10
C ASN A 4 23.33 -8.04 4.73
N TYR A 5 22.77 -9.22 4.47
CA TYR A 5 23.31 -10.49 4.97
C TYR A 5 24.50 -10.99 4.18
N TYR A 6 24.69 -10.49 2.94
CA TYR A 6 25.74 -10.95 2.02
C TYR A 6 27.01 -10.10 2.02
N ASP A 7 27.02 -8.99 2.72
CA ASP A 7 28.19 -8.06 2.73
C ASP A 7 29.19 -8.34 3.86
N LEU A 8 28.91 -9.32 4.69
CA LEU A 8 29.87 -9.79 5.71
C LEU A 8 30.81 -10.79 5.06
N SER A 9 32.03 -10.38 4.76
CA SER A 9 33.07 -11.18 4.10
C SER A 9 33.41 -12.52 4.76
N ASP A 10 32.97 -12.74 5.99
CA ASP A 10 33.24 -13.95 6.80
C ASP A 10 31.96 -14.79 7.07
N ASP A 11 30.81 -14.45 6.45
CA ASP A 11 29.58 -15.21 6.67
C ASP A 11 29.61 -16.55 5.90
N PRO A 12 29.53 -17.71 6.59
CA PRO A 12 29.52 -19.04 5.96
C PRO A 12 28.29 -19.28 5.07
N TYR A 13 27.27 -18.43 5.16
CA TYR A 13 26.03 -18.49 4.36
C TYR A 13 26.03 -17.48 3.20
N ALA A 14 27.08 -16.65 3.06
CA ALA A 14 27.19 -15.68 1.98
C ALA A 14 27.00 -16.35 0.61
N GLY A 15 26.12 -15.78 -0.21
CA GLY A 15 25.82 -16.31 -1.55
C GLY A 15 24.82 -17.46 -1.59
N ARG A 16 24.34 -17.99 -0.46
CA ARG A 16 23.27 -18.99 -0.45
C ARG A 16 21.90 -18.32 -0.58
N PRO A 17 20.98 -18.88 -1.40
CA PRO A 17 19.63 -18.35 -1.50
C PRO A 17 18.88 -18.58 -0.18
N LEU A 18 18.10 -17.58 0.23
CA LEU A 18 17.16 -17.74 1.36
C LEU A 18 16.05 -18.70 0.95
N TYR A 19 15.65 -19.56 1.87
CA TYR A 19 14.49 -20.43 1.72
C TYR A 19 13.23 -19.61 2.02
N TRP A 20 12.60 -19.11 0.96
CA TRP A 20 11.38 -18.29 1.07
C TRP A 20 10.13 -19.08 1.44
N ASP A 21 10.21 -20.40 1.35
CA ASP A 21 9.08 -21.29 1.67
C ASP A 21 9.01 -21.62 3.17
N LEU A 22 10.01 -21.21 3.96
CA LEU A 22 9.96 -21.34 5.41
C LEU A 22 9.15 -20.20 6.00
N THR A 23 8.12 -20.58 6.77
CA THR A 23 7.36 -19.63 7.59
C THR A 23 8.25 -19.12 8.73
N LEU A 24 8.29 -17.79 8.91
CA LEU A 24 8.97 -17.22 10.06
C LEU A 24 8.20 -17.58 11.33
N GLU A 25 8.92 -18.09 12.33
CA GLU A 25 8.35 -18.32 13.66
C GLU A 25 8.42 -17.01 14.45
N TRP A 26 7.26 -16.55 14.89
CA TRP A 26 7.12 -15.29 15.62
C TRP A 26 6.95 -15.47 17.14
N ASP A 27 6.69 -16.71 17.58
CA ASP A 27 6.60 -17.01 19.00
C ASP A 27 8.01 -17.20 19.58
N PRO A 28 8.46 -16.32 20.50
CA PRO A 28 9.79 -16.43 21.12
C PRO A 28 10.07 -17.79 21.79
N ASN A 29 9.01 -18.48 22.24
CA ASN A 29 9.15 -19.79 22.87
C ASN A 29 9.42 -20.93 21.88
N SER A 30 9.23 -20.67 20.59
CA SER A 30 9.36 -21.65 19.50
C SER A 30 10.61 -21.43 18.65
N TYR A 31 11.48 -20.49 19.02
CA TYR A 31 12.69 -20.18 18.25
C TYR A 31 13.66 -21.38 18.21
N ALA A 32 14.21 -21.62 17.03
CA ALA A 32 14.99 -22.82 16.76
C ALA A 32 16.37 -22.84 17.45
N ASP A 33 17.03 -21.69 17.51
CA ASP A 33 18.37 -21.53 18.07
C ASP A 33 18.65 -20.07 18.49
N GLU A 34 19.81 -19.85 19.13
CA GLU A 34 20.22 -18.52 19.61
C GLU A 34 20.43 -17.51 18.48
N ALA A 35 20.93 -17.94 17.32
CA ALA A 35 21.12 -17.06 16.18
C ALA A 35 19.78 -16.60 15.61
N TYR A 36 18.76 -17.47 15.62
CA TYR A 36 17.40 -17.09 15.23
C TYR A 36 16.79 -16.08 16.21
N VAL A 37 17.01 -16.29 17.52
CA VAL A 37 16.58 -15.36 18.58
C VAL A 37 17.18 -13.96 18.33
N GLU A 38 18.49 -13.87 18.12
CA GLU A 38 19.18 -12.59 17.89
C GLU A 38 18.61 -11.85 16.67
N VAL A 39 18.37 -12.55 15.57
CA VAL A 39 17.80 -11.96 14.34
C VAL A 39 16.37 -11.49 14.60
N MET A 40 15.53 -12.30 15.25
CA MET A 40 14.13 -11.94 15.52
C MET A 40 14.03 -10.80 16.53
N ASP A 41 14.82 -10.84 17.60
CA ASP A 41 14.85 -9.76 18.60
C ASP A 41 15.29 -8.43 17.97
N SER A 42 16.18 -8.49 16.99
CA SER A 42 16.58 -7.29 16.27
C SER A 42 15.44 -6.61 15.49
N LEU A 43 14.34 -7.32 15.21
CA LEU A 43 13.17 -6.76 14.51
C LEU A 43 12.24 -5.99 15.45
N TYR A 44 12.40 -6.14 16.75
CA TYR A 44 11.55 -5.48 17.72
C TYR A 44 12.17 -4.16 18.22
N LEU A 45 11.30 -3.30 18.74
CA LEU A 45 11.71 -2.12 19.49
C LEU A 45 12.45 -2.56 20.77
N PRO A 46 13.41 -1.77 21.27
CA PRO A 46 14.09 -2.11 22.53
C PRO A 46 13.10 -2.15 23.70
N PRO A 47 13.35 -3.03 24.69
CA PRO A 47 12.43 -3.28 25.81
C PRO A 47 12.05 -2.02 26.61
N GLU A 48 12.90 -1.00 26.60
CA GLU A 48 12.68 0.27 27.32
C GLU A 48 11.49 1.08 26.78
N VAL A 49 11.08 0.83 25.52
CA VAL A 49 9.97 1.53 24.88
C VAL A 49 8.71 0.66 24.77
N TRP A 50 8.72 -0.55 25.33
CA TRP A 50 7.52 -1.40 25.33
C TRP A 50 6.46 -0.84 26.26
N TYR A 51 5.24 -0.69 25.74
CA TYR A 51 4.10 -0.32 26.55
C TYR A 51 3.46 -1.60 27.11
N ASN A 52 3.24 -1.64 28.42
CA ASN A 52 2.71 -2.80 29.14
C ASN A 52 3.50 -4.13 28.96
N GLY A 53 4.77 -4.07 28.57
CA GLY A 53 5.60 -5.25 28.32
C GLY A 53 5.29 -5.99 27.03
N GLU A 54 4.50 -5.40 26.14
CA GLU A 54 4.20 -5.98 24.83
C GLU A 54 5.35 -5.72 23.85
N MET A 55 5.86 -6.78 23.24
CA MET A 55 6.83 -6.71 22.15
C MET A 55 6.18 -6.07 20.92
N LYS A 56 6.79 -4.99 20.41
CA LYS A 56 6.34 -4.32 19.18
C LYS A 56 7.44 -4.33 18.14
N ILE A 57 7.08 -4.70 16.93
CA ILE A 57 8.00 -4.68 15.79
C ILE A 57 8.44 -3.22 15.53
N ASP A 58 9.75 -3.04 15.31
CA ASP A 58 10.29 -1.77 14.82
C ASP A 58 9.93 -1.60 13.34
N VAL A 59 8.86 -0.87 13.11
CA VAL A 59 8.31 -0.67 11.77
C VAL A 59 9.29 0.02 10.81
N ASN A 60 10.27 0.77 11.33
CA ASN A 60 11.29 1.42 10.52
C ASN A 60 12.26 0.41 9.89
N LYS A 61 12.32 -0.81 10.40
CA LYS A 61 13.12 -1.92 9.84
C LYS A 61 12.41 -2.67 8.72
N LEU A 62 11.12 -2.40 8.52
CA LEU A 62 10.33 -3.01 7.45
C LEU A 62 10.59 -2.29 6.12
N ILE A 63 11.72 -2.62 5.49
CA ILE A 63 12.15 -2.01 4.23
C ILE A 63 11.95 -3.01 3.09
N TYR A 64 11.22 -2.59 2.06
CA TYR A 64 11.09 -3.34 0.81
C TYR A 64 12.11 -2.83 -0.21
N LYS A 65 12.94 -3.74 -0.73
CA LYS A 65 13.93 -3.46 -1.76
C LYS A 65 13.50 -4.09 -3.07
N TYR A 66 13.48 -3.30 -4.13
CA TYR A 66 13.16 -3.81 -5.47
C TYR A 66 13.96 -3.07 -6.53
N SER A 67 14.01 -3.66 -7.71
CA SER A 67 14.59 -3.03 -8.89
C SER A 67 13.57 -2.97 -10.02
N TRP A 68 13.65 -1.90 -10.81
CA TRP A 68 12.81 -1.73 -11.98
C TRP A 68 13.62 -1.16 -13.15
N PHE A 69 13.14 -1.41 -14.35
CA PHE A 69 13.80 -0.93 -15.56
C PHE A 69 13.18 0.39 -16.00
N ASP A 70 14.00 1.44 -16.06
CA ASP A 70 13.62 2.77 -16.53
C ASP A 70 13.60 2.77 -18.06
N ALA A 71 12.46 2.39 -18.63
CA ALA A 71 12.28 2.26 -20.07
C ALA A 71 12.30 3.62 -20.76
N GLU A 72 11.88 4.68 -20.08
CA GLU A 72 11.85 6.03 -20.64
C GLU A 72 13.26 6.59 -20.78
N ALA A 73 14.06 6.54 -19.73
CA ALA A 73 15.46 6.94 -19.76
C ALA A 73 16.27 6.09 -20.76
N ALA A 74 16.02 4.78 -20.80
CA ALA A 74 16.66 3.89 -21.76
C ALA A 74 16.28 4.22 -23.23
N SER A 75 15.03 4.59 -23.47
CA SER A 75 14.54 5.01 -24.80
C SER A 75 15.14 6.35 -25.21
N ALA A 76 15.20 7.33 -24.28
CA ALA A 76 15.80 8.62 -24.52
C ALA A 76 17.31 8.52 -24.85
N GLU A 77 18.03 7.64 -24.11
CA GLU A 77 19.44 7.39 -24.42
C GLU A 77 19.63 6.71 -25.77
N ARG A 78 18.79 5.73 -26.09
CA ARG A 78 18.85 5.05 -27.40
C ARG A 78 18.54 5.98 -28.56
N ALA A 79 17.68 6.99 -28.37
CA ALA A 79 17.43 8.03 -29.38
C ALA A 79 18.66 8.89 -29.64
N LYS A 80 19.46 9.16 -28.59
CA LYS A 80 20.73 9.91 -28.71
C LYS A 80 21.89 9.05 -29.22
N ASN A 81 21.92 7.80 -28.77
CA ASN A 81 23.00 6.84 -29.10
C ASN A 81 22.39 5.51 -29.57
N PRO A 82 22.07 5.34 -30.86
CA PRO A 82 21.43 4.14 -31.43
C PRO A 82 22.24 2.86 -31.25
N GLN A 83 23.54 2.95 -31.02
CA GLN A 83 24.42 1.81 -30.80
C GLN A 83 24.44 1.32 -29.32
N SER A 84 23.92 2.13 -28.40
CA SER A 84 23.85 1.76 -26.99
C SER A 84 22.89 0.58 -26.80
N ARG A 85 23.41 -0.54 -26.29
CA ARG A 85 22.65 -1.76 -25.96
C ARG A 85 22.76 -2.12 -24.49
N ASP A 86 23.56 -1.38 -23.73
CA ASP A 86 23.68 -1.61 -22.30
C ASP A 86 22.41 -1.15 -21.58
N ARG A 87 21.79 -2.08 -20.86
CA ARG A 87 20.58 -1.85 -20.09
C ARG A 87 20.85 -1.65 -18.60
N LEU A 88 22.04 -1.99 -18.13
CA LEU A 88 22.41 -1.95 -16.71
C LEU A 88 22.26 -0.56 -16.09
N PRO A 89 22.67 0.55 -16.75
CA PRO A 89 22.53 1.89 -16.20
C PRO A 89 21.09 2.34 -15.94
N PHE A 90 20.11 1.66 -16.59
CA PHE A 90 18.69 1.97 -16.50
C PHE A 90 17.94 1.05 -15.54
N ILE A 91 18.65 0.16 -14.83
CA ILE A 91 18.09 -0.60 -13.72
C ILE A 91 18.20 0.26 -12.47
N LYS A 92 17.08 0.79 -12.04
CA LYS A 92 16.97 1.57 -10.79
C LYS A 92 16.73 0.62 -9.63
N LYS A 93 17.35 0.92 -8.50
CA LYS A 93 17.13 0.21 -7.23
C LYS A 93 16.45 1.17 -6.27
N GLU A 94 15.42 0.67 -5.61
CA GLU A 94 14.62 1.45 -4.65
C GLU A 94 14.56 0.69 -3.32
N GLU A 95 14.66 1.44 -2.23
CA GLU A 95 14.48 0.95 -0.86
C GLU A 95 13.39 1.80 -0.22
N ILE A 96 12.30 1.17 0.18
CA ILE A 96 11.11 1.87 0.65
C ILE A 96 10.72 1.31 2.02
N GLU A 97 10.59 2.18 3.01
CA GLU A 97 9.93 1.86 4.27
C GLU A 97 8.45 1.60 3.97
N ILE A 98 7.96 0.39 4.29
CA ILE A 98 6.64 -0.06 3.84
C ILE A 98 5.53 0.27 4.82
N TYR A 99 5.85 0.59 6.08
CA TYR A 99 4.82 0.87 7.07
C TYR A 99 4.21 2.26 6.83
N PRO A 100 2.88 2.42 6.96
CA PRO A 100 2.22 3.71 6.79
C PRO A 100 2.64 4.73 7.85
N ASP A 101 2.49 6.02 7.56
CA ASP A 101 2.59 7.05 8.59
C ASP A 101 1.37 6.97 9.52
N THR A 102 1.58 6.42 10.70
CA THR A 102 0.51 6.25 11.71
C THR A 102 0.10 7.56 12.39
N THR A 103 0.84 8.64 12.15
CA THR A 103 0.56 9.95 12.76
C THR A 103 -0.43 10.81 11.97
N VAL A 104 -0.94 10.31 10.85
CA VAL A 104 -1.88 11.06 9.98
C VAL A 104 -3.12 11.53 10.72
N TRP A 105 -3.69 10.70 11.59
CA TRP A 105 -4.86 11.05 12.40
C TRP A 105 -4.58 12.19 13.38
N ILE A 106 -3.39 12.18 14.00
CA ILE A 106 -2.97 13.22 14.96
C ILE A 106 -2.73 14.55 14.24
N LYS A 107 -2.17 14.51 13.02
CA LYS A 107 -1.91 15.71 12.22
C LYS A 107 -3.20 16.39 11.79
N ASP A 108 -4.20 15.63 11.38
CA ASP A 108 -5.46 16.15 10.87
C ASP A 108 -6.46 16.47 11.99
N PHE A 109 -6.39 15.75 13.13
CA PHE A 109 -7.33 15.85 14.24
C PHE A 109 -6.60 16.01 15.58
N ASN A 110 -5.78 17.01 15.71
CA ASN A 110 -4.85 17.25 16.82
C ASN A 110 -5.49 17.50 18.19
N TYR A 111 -6.83 17.58 18.27
CA TYR A 111 -7.60 17.73 19.51
C TYR A 111 -8.26 16.42 20.00
N SER A 112 -8.04 15.30 19.32
CA SER A 112 -8.73 14.03 19.57
C SER A 112 -7.76 12.91 19.99
N TYR A 113 -6.89 13.18 20.95
CA TYR A 113 -5.80 12.26 21.36
C TYR A 113 -6.26 10.89 21.90
N ASN A 114 -7.51 10.77 22.36
CA ASN A 114 -8.05 9.54 22.93
C ASN A 114 -8.98 8.77 21.96
N GLU A 115 -9.04 9.18 20.72
CA GLU A 115 -9.85 8.48 19.71
C GLU A 115 -9.25 7.11 19.41
N PRO A 116 -10.03 6.02 19.43
CA PRO A 116 -9.52 4.67 19.12
C PRO A 116 -8.83 4.57 17.77
N MET A 117 -9.29 5.31 16.76
CA MET A 117 -8.67 5.34 15.44
C MET A 117 -7.23 5.87 15.47
N HIS A 118 -6.89 6.78 16.39
CA HIS A 118 -5.52 7.30 16.51
C HIS A 118 -4.55 6.24 17.04
N ASN A 119 -4.99 5.41 17.96
CA ASN A 119 -4.14 4.44 18.63
C ASN A 119 -4.13 3.08 17.92
N ASP A 120 -5.29 2.64 17.43
CA ASP A 120 -5.53 1.25 17.09
C ASP A 120 -5.81 1.00 15.61
N TYR A 121 -5.95 2.04 14.78
CA TYR A 121 -6.35 1.91 13.37
C TYR A 121 -5.47 0.94 12.57
N PHE A 122 -4.17 0.94 12.81
CA PHE A 122 -3.21 0.11 12.08
C PHE A 122 -2.93 -1.25 12.71
N SER A 123 -3.46 -1.51 13.91
CA SER A 123 -3.11 -2.71 14.69
C SER A 123 -4.31 -3.52 15.15
N HIS A 124 -5.46 -2.89 15.37
CA HIS A 124 -6.62 -3.57 15.95
C HIS A 124 -7.46 -4.28 14.89
N PRO A 125 -7.87 -5.54 15.11
CA PRO A 125 -8.67 -6.32 14.16
C PRO A 125 -9.99 -5.68 13.72
N ALA A 126 -10.56 -4.77 14.53
CA ALA A 126 -11.78 -4.03 14.17
C ALA A 126 -11.64 -3.18 12.91
N TYR A 127 -10.42 -2.79 12.54
CA TYR A 127 -10.11 -1.96 11.37
C TYR A 127 -9.53 -2.76 10.19
N GLN A 128 -9.52 -4.09 10.26
CA GLN A 128 -8.91 -4.92 9.20
C GLN A 128 -9.55 -4.72 7.81
N ASP A 129 -10.85 -4.36 7.77
CA ASP A 129 -11.61 -4.13 6.55
C ASP A 129 -11.69 -2.64 6.18
N TYR A 130 -10.92 -1.79 6.85
CA TYR A 130 -10.81 -0.36 6.53
C TYR A 130 -9.68 -0.08 5.55
N PRO A 131 -9.76 1.02 4.77
CA PRO A 131 -8.70 1.37 3.85
C PRO A 131 -7.40 1.71 4.58
N VAL A 132 -6.27 1.32 4.03
CA VAL A 132 -4.99 1.80 4.53
C VAL A 132 -4.82 3.28 4.20
N VAL A 133 -4.44 4.07 5.20
CA VAL A 133 -4.16 5.51 5.08
C VAL A 133 -2.71 5.81 5.45
N GLY A 134 -2.25 7.04 5.20
CA GLY A 134 -0.87 7.42 5.55
C GLY A 134 0.20 6.80 4.66
N ILE A 135 -0.15 6.35 3.46
CA ILE A 135 0.81 5.80 2.50
C ILE A 135 1.23 6.86 1.47
N SER A 136 2.51 6.88 1.16
CA SER A 136 3.05 7.70 0.08
C SER A 136 2.84 7.04 -1.29
N TRP A 137 2.92 7.83 -2.36
CA TRP A 137 2.90 7.31 -3.74
C TRP A 137 3.98 6.25 -3.99
N LYS A 138 5.18 6.46 -3.44
CA LYS A 138 6.28 5.49 -3.56
C LYS A 138 5.96 4.16 -2.89
N GLN A 139 5.32 4.17 -1.71
CA GLN A 139 4.86 2.95 -1.04
C GLN A 139 3.80 2.23 -1.86
N ALA A 140 2.86 2.96 -2.46
CA ALA A 140 1.84 2.38 -3.33
C ALA A 140 2.46 1.72 -4.59
N VAL A 141 3.46 2.36 -5.21
CA VAL A 141 4.22 1.77 -6.34
C VAL A 141 5.01 0.53 -5.91
N ALA A 142 5.68 0.59 -4.76
CA ALA A 142 6.39 -0.56 -4.19
C ALA A 142 5.44 -1.75 -3.92
N PHE A 143 4.23 -1.48 -3.42
CA PHE A 143 3.20 -2.50 -3.25
C PHE A 143 2.78 -3.13 -4.59
N CYS A 144 2.60 -2.34 -5.65
CA CYS A 144 2.31 -2.88 -6.99
C CYS A 144 3.41 -3.82 -7.47
N ASN A 145 4.68 -3.47 -7.24
CA ASN A 145 5.83 -4.33 -7.56
C ASN A 145 5.79 -5.63 -6.75
N TRP A 146 5.63 -5.55 -5.44
CA TRP A 146 5.51 -6.71 -4.55
C TRP A 146 4.37 -7.62 -4.99
N ARG A 147 3.17 -7.05 -5.25
CA ARG A 147 1.99 -7.81 -5.68
C ARG A 147 2.23 -8.53 -7.01
N THR A 148 2.96 -7.92 -7.94
CA THR A 148 3.36 -8.54 -9.20
C THR A 148 4.21 -9.79 -8.94
N HIS A 149 5.24 -9.66 -8.13
CA HIS A 149 6.13 -10.77 -7.80
C HIS A 149 5.38 -11.88 -7.05
N PHE A 150 4.59 -11.53 -6.05
CA PHE A 150 3.79 -12.47 -5.28
C PHE A 150 2.82 -13.27 -6.17
N LYS A 151 2.05 -12.56 -7.02
CA LYS A 151 1.11 -13.20 -7.94
C LYS A 151 1.81 -14.09 -8.94
N ASN A 152 2.91 -13.64 -9.54
CA ASN A 152 3.64 -14.38 -10.55
C ASN A 152 4.38 -15.60 -9.97
N SER A 153 4.87 -15.51 -8.74
CA SER A 153 5.41 -16.67 -8.02
C SER A 153 4.34 -17.76 -7.82
N TYR A 154 3.14 -17.36 -7.38
CA TYR A 154 2.01 -18.28 -7.26
C TYR A 154 1.60 -18.88 -8.62
N GLN A 155 1.48 -18.06 -9.68
CA GLN A 155 1.14 -18.55 -11.03
C GLN A 155 2.18 -19.58 -11.51
N LYS A 156 3.46 -19.26 -11.32
CA LYS A 156 4.58 -20.16 -11.68
C LYS A 156 4.49 -21.48 -10.93
N SER A 157 4.21 -21.49 -9.63
CA SER A 157 4.05 -22.71 -8.81
C SER A 157 2.88 -23.60 -9.27
N LYS A 158 1.89 -23.02 -9.93
CA LYS A 158 0.71 -23.72 -10.48
C LYS A 158 0.82 -24.02 -11.98
N GLY A 159 1.96 -23.73 -12.63
CA GLY A 159 2.13 -23.90 -14.07
C GLY A 159 1.20 -23.01 -14.91
N LYS A 160 0.73 -21.88 -14.36
CA LYS A 160 -0.18 -20.95 -15.03
C LYS A 160 0.59 -19.81 -15.71
N PRO A 161 0.05 -19.19 -16.77
CA PRO A 161 0.64 -18.01 -17.39
C PRO A 161 0.87 -16.88 -16.39
N LEU A 162 1.98 -16.15 -16.56
CA LEU A 162 2.27 -14.97 -15.77
C LEU A 162 1.30 -13.84 -16.10
N VAL A 163 0.98 -13.01 -15.09
CA VAL A 163 0.19 -11.80 -15.30
C VAL A 163 1.09 -10.61 -15.59
N ASN A 164 0.54 -9.59 -16.24
CA ASN A 164 1.21 -8.30 -16.42
C ASN A 164 1.52 -7.66 -15.07
N ASN A 165 2.49 -6.76 -15.06
CA ASN A 165 2.85 -6.03 -13.85
C ASN A 165 1.67 -5.19 -13.35
N PHE A 166 1.37 -5.29 -12.06
CA PHE A 166 0.48 -4.37 -11.39
C PHE A 166 1.11 -2.98 -11.36
N ARG A 167 0.31 -1.97 -11.53
CA ARG A 167 0.69 -0.56 -11.44
C ARG A 167 -0.48 0.26 -10.92
N LEU A 168 -0.22 1.47 -10.48
CA LEU A 168 -1.28 2.43 -10.24
C LEU A 168 -2.00 2.75 -11.55
N PRO A 169 -3.32 3.00 -11.52
CA PRO A 169 -4.06 3.46 -12.67
C PRO A 169 -3.61 4.88 -13.08
N SER A 170 -3.72 5.22 -14.34
CA SER A 170 -3.76 6.63 -14.71
C SER A 170 -5.05 7.28 -14.21
N GLU A 171 -5.09 8.60 -14.13
CA GLU A 171 -6.30 9.32 -13.76
C GLU A 171 -7.49 8.97 -14.66
N ALA A 172 -7.26 8.91 -15.98
CA ALA A 172 -8.31 8.54 -16.93
C ALA A 172 -8.81 7.08 -16.73
N GLU A 173 -7.92 6.14 -16.41
CA GLU A 173 -8.32 4.77 -16.07
C GLU A 173 -9.11 4.72 -14.78
N TRP A 174 -8.69 5.49 -13.77
CA TRP A 174 -9.39 5.58 -12.50
C TRP A 174 -10.79 6.18 -12.68
N GLU A 175 -10.91 7.28 -13.43
CA GLU A 175 -12.18 7.92 -13.73
C GLU A 175 -13.13 7.00 -14.52
N PHE A 176 -12.60 6.30 -15.53
CA PHE A 176 -13.37 5.30 -16.27
C PHE A 176 -13.89 4.19 -15.37
N ALA A 177 -13.04 3.67 -14.48
CA ALA A 177 -13.41 2.66 -13.51
C ALA A 177 -14.47 3.19 -12.50
N ALA A 178 -14.30 4.42 -12.02
CA ALA A 178 -15.22 5.07 -11.10
C ALA A 178 -16.61 5.26 -11.69
N ARG A 179 -16.70 5.63 -12.96
CA ARG A 179 -17.98 5.80 -13.67
C ARG A 179 -18.75 4.49 -13.87
N GLY A 180 -18.09 3.33 -13.76
CA GLY A 180 -18.75 2.03 -13.89
C GLY A 180 -19.47 1.81 -15.24
N GLY A 181 -18.93 2.39 -16.33
CA GLY A 181 -19.55 2.31 -17.66
C GLY A 181 -20.66 3.35 -17.96
N ARG A 182 -20.95 4.24 -17.01
CA ARG A 182 -21.96 5.30 -17.15
C ARG A 182 -21.34 6.55 -17.77
N ASN A 183 -21.74 6.86 -18.99
CA ASN A 183 -21.19 8.00 -19.72
C ASN A 183 -21.57 9.32 -19.04
N LEU A 184 -20.58 10.19 -18.77
CA LEU A 184 -20.73 11.52 -18.17
C LEU A 184 -21.49 11.55 -16.83
N ALA A 185 -21.62 10.41 -16.13
CA ALA A 185 -22.25 10.37 -14.82
C ALA A 185 -21.39 11.11 -13.78
N PRO A 186 -21.98 11.99 -12.95
CA PRO A 186 -21.25 12.70 -11.91
C PRO A 186 -20.85 11.81 -10.73
N PHE A 187 -21.58 10.69 -10.53
CA PHE A 187 -21.36 9.74 -9.45
C PHE A 187 -21.40 8.28 -9.96
N PRO A 188 -20.77 7.34 -9.24
CA PRO A 188 -20.77 5.91 -9.61
C PRO A 188 -22.16 5.28 -9.76
N TRP A 189 -23.15 5.77 -9.03
CA TRP A 189 -24.55 5.33 -9.11
C TRP A 189 -25.37 6.00 -10.20
N GLY A 190 -24.80 6.94 -10.96
CA GLY A 190 -25.37 7.54 -12.15
C GLY A 190 -26.31 8.72 -11.97
N GLY A 191 -26.90 8.89 -10.79
CA GLY A 191 -27.78 10.03 -10.47
C GLY A 191 -26.98 11.29 -10.10
N PRO A 192 -27.60 12.50 -10.15
CA PRO A 192 -26.95 13.74 -9.78
C PRO A 192 -26.95 14.02 -8.26
N TYR A 193 -27.58 13.17 -7.48
CA TYR A 193 -27.79 13.39 -6.06
C TYR A 193 -26.88 12.48 -5.24
N ALA A 194 -26.39 12.99 -4.13
CA ALA A 194 -25.60 12.26 -3.15
C ALA A 194 -26.42 11.38 -2.19
N ARG A 195 -27.75 11.41 -2.36
CA ARG A 195 -28.73 10.68 -1.55
C ARG A 195 -29.67 9.87 -2.44
N ASN A 196 -30.14 8.75 -1.91
CA ASN A 196 -31.20 7.99 -2.54
C ASN A 196 -32.59 8.63 -2.26
N GLN A 197 -33.65 7.99 -2.79
CA GLN A 197 -35.03 8.47 -2.62
C GLN A 197 -35.52 8.41 -1.15
N GLU A 198 -34.88 7.60 -0.34
CA GLU A 198 -35.18 7.44 1.09
C GLU A 198 -34.41 8.46 1.95
N GLY A 199 -33.54 9.28 1.33
CA GLY A 199 -32.74 10.29 1.99
C GLY A 199 -31.39 9.78 2.51
N CYS A 200 -31.06 8.48 2.34
CA CYS A 200 -29.78 7.91 2.79
C CYS A 200 -28.63 8.41 1.93
N VAL A 201 -27.51 8.73 2.56
CA VAL A 201 -26.26 9.10 1.90
C VAL A 201 -25.65 7.91 1.19
N LEU A 202 -25.14 8.09 -0.03
CA LEU A 202 -24.68 7.01 -0.92
C LEU A 202 -23.17 6.80 -0.91
N ALA A 203 -22.42 7.60 -0.16
CA ALA A 203 -20.98 7.48 -0.03
C ALA A 203 -20.49 8.15 1.26
N ASN A 204 -19.31 7.77 1.73
CA ASN A 204 -18.66 8.41 2.87
C ASN A 204 -17.97 9.70 2.41
N PHE A 205 -18.63 10.83 2.61
CA PHE A 205 -18.08 12.17 2.36
C PHE A 205 -18.81 13.19 3.24
N LYS A 206 -18.20 14.34 3.41
CA LYS A 206 -18.84 15.46 4.12
C LYS A 206 -20.00 16.02 3.29
N PRO A 207 -21.27 15.67 3.60
CA PRO A 207 -22.38 15.97 2.69
C PRO A 207 -22.77 17.45 2.72
N MET A 208 -22.66 18.12 3.86
CA MET A 208 -23.06 19.52 4.03
C MET A 208 -22.35 20.18 5.22
N ARG A 209 -22.53 21.48 5.37
CA ARG A 209 -22.03 22.24 6.52
C ARG A 209 -22.84 21.89 7.77
N GLY A 210 -22.22 21.30 8.76
CA GLY A 210 -22.78 21.10 10.09
C GLY A 210 -22.92 19.64 10.55
N ASP A 211 -23.34 18.73 9.70
CA ASP A 211 -23.41 17.31 10.03
C ASP A 211 -22.29 16.54 9.32
N TYR A 212 -21.27 16.14 10.10
CA TYR A 212 -20.09 15.45 9.60
C TYR A 212 -20.20 13.91 9.68
N VAL A 213 -21.27 13.43 10.33
CA VAL A 213 -21.46 11.99 10.66
C VAL A 213 -22.81 11.50 10.16
N GLU A 214 -23.40 12.19 9.19
CA GLU A 214 -24.71 11.84 8.67
C GLU A 214 -24.77 10.46 8.01
N ASP A 215 -23.65 10.01 7.47
CA ASP A 215 -23.47 8.65 6.93
C ASP A 215 -23.03 7.63 7.99
N ALA A 216 -23.04 8.01 9.28
CA ALA A 216 -22.58 7.23 10.43
C ALA A 216 -21.06 7.00 10.51
N ASN A 217 -20.25 7.64 9.65
CA ASN A 217 -18.80 7.52 9.65
C ASN A 217 -18.17 8.90 9.85
N ALA A 218 -17.46 9.08 10.97
CA ALA A 218 -16.77 10.33 11.25
C ALA A 218 -15.50 10.52 10.39
N TYR A 219 -14.90 9.41 9.99
CA TYR A 219 -13.64 9.35 9.24
C TYR A 219 -13.77 8.35 8.08
N THR A 220 -12.93 7.34 8.04
CA THR A 220 -13.01 6.25 7.06
C THR A 220 -14.14 5.26 7.39
N ALA A 221 -14.65 4.61 6.37
CA ALA A 221 -15.61 3.50 6.46
C ALA A 221 -14.96 2.20 5.99
N PRO A 222 -15.46 1.02 6.39
CA PRO A 222 -15.04 -0.24 5.80
C PRO A 222 -15.14 -0.22 4.26
N VAL A 223 -14.26 -0.95 3.59
CA VAL A 223 -14.10 -0.88 2.12
C VAL A 223 -15.34 -1.33 1.32
N GLU A 224 -16.26 -2.04 1.94
CA GLU A 224 -17.52 -2.51 1.30
C GLU A 224 -18.77 -1.88 1.93
N SER A 225 -18.67 -0.68 2.53
CA SER A 225 -19.78 -0.06 3.27
C SER A 225 -20.95 0.41 2.41
N TYR A 226 -20.74 0.70 1.14
CA TYR A 226 -21.74 1.23 0.22
C TYR A 226 -21.91 0.30 -0.98
N SER A 227 -22.94 0.55 -1.79
CA SER A 227 -23.15 -0.25 -3.00
C SER A 227 -22.03 -0.04 -4.01
N PRO A 228 -21.51 -1.13 -4.63
CA PRO A 228 -20.53 -1.02 -5.68
C PRO A 228 -21.12 -0.39 -6.95
N ASN A 229 -20.28 0.13 -7.82
CA ASN A 229 -20.68 0.54 -9.15
C ASN A 229 -20.91 -0.68 -10.06
N ASP A 230 -21.33 -0.43 -11.32
CA ASP A 230 -21.67 -1.51 -12.29
C ASP A 230 -20.44 -2.38 -12.68
N TYR A 231 -19.23 -1.99 -12.32
CA TYR A 231 -18.02 -2.81 -12.47
C TYR A 231 -17.66 -3.58 -11.18
N GLY A 232 -18.46 -3.49 -10.12
CA GLY A 232 -18.21 -4.13 -8.84
C GLY A 232 -17.18 -3.43 -7.98
N LEU A 233 -16.88 -2.14 -8.23
CA LEU A 233 -15.93 -1.35 -7.47
C LEU A 233 -16.65 -0.53 -6.41
N TYR A 234 -16.14 -0.62 -5.18
CA TYR A 234 -16.69 0.06 -4.01
C TYR A 234 -16.02 1.43 -3.80
N ASN A 235 -16.70 2.33 -3.11
CA ASN A 235 -16.19 3.60 -2.62
C ASN A 235 -15.51 4.50 -3.67
N MET A 236 -15.93 4.40 -4.93
CA MET A 236 -15.41 5.22 -6.03
C MET A 236 -15.85 6.70 -5.92
N SER A 237 -16.58 7.06 -4.87
CA SER A 237 -16.87 8.43 -4.44
C SER A 237 -16.71 8.49 -2.93
N GLY A 238 -15.73 9.23 -2.45
CA GLY A 238 -15.50 9.42 -1.01
C GLY A 238 -14.63 8.34 -0.37
N ASN A 239 -14.73 8.21 0.94
CA ASN A 239 -13.94 7.39 1.84
C ASN A 239 -12.50 7.89 1.97
N VAL A 240 -11.61 7.57 1.03
CA VAL A 240 -10.22 8.04 1.01
C VAL A 240 -9.81 8.52 -0.37
N ALA A 241 -8.85 9.44 -0.44
CA ALA A 241 -8.19 9.79 -1.70
C ALA A 241 -7.23 8.67 -2.12
N GLU A 242 -7.18 8.39 -3.42
CA GLU A 242 -6.38 7.32 -3.98
C GLU A 242 -5.29 7.83 -4.92
N TRP A 243 -4.11 7.22 -4.84
CA TRP A 243 -3.00 7.57 -5.71
C TRP A 243 -3.21 7.08 -7.14
N THR A 244 -2.93 7.96 -8.10
CA THR A 244 -2.84 7.60 -9.53
C THR A 244 -1.39 7.74 -10.02
N ASN A 245 -1.13 7.21 -11.22
CA ASN A 245 0.18 7.34 -11.87
C ASN A 245 0.32 8.61 -12.71
N THR A 246 -0.77 9.36 -12.89
CA THR A 246 -0.75 10.66 -13.59
C THR A 246 -0.30 11.75 -12.64
N ALA A 247 0.73 12.50 -13.02
CA ALA A 247 1.15 13.68 -12.26
C ALA A 247 0.07 14.76 -12.35
N PHE A 248 -0.19 15.44 -11.24
CA PHE A 248 -1.10 16.58 -11.21
C PHE A 248 -0.53 17.73 -12.06
N ASP A 249 -1.33 18.28 -12.95
CA ASP A 249 -0.99 19.43 -13.80
C ASP A 249 -2.15 20.44 -13.74
N GLU A 250 -1.90 21.58 -13.10
CA GLU A 250 -2.89 22.66 -12.94
C GLU A 250 -3.38 23.24 -14.27
N THR A 251 -2.65 23.02 -15.37
CA THR A 251 -2.97 23.59 -16.69
C THR A 251 -3.96 22.73 -17.49
N VAL A 252 -4.27 21.54 -17.01
CA VAL A 252 -5.15 20.57 -17.69
C VAL A 252 -6.60 20.69 -17.23
N TYR A 253 -6.88 21.40 -16.12
CA TYR A 253 -8.21 21.57 -15.52
C TYR A 253 -8.74 22.99 -15.64
#